data_0862ddfc33ab99f67aa51bbbb246df57
#
_entry.id   0862ddfc33ab99f67aa51bbbb246df57
#
_cell.length_a   1.000
_cell.length_b   1.000
_cell.length_c   1.000
_cell.angle_alpha   90.00
_cell.angle_beta   90.00
_cell.angle_gamma   90.00
#
_symmetry.space_group_name_H-M   'P 1'
#
loop_
_entity.id
_entity.type
_entity.pdbx_description
1 polymer ?
#
loop_
_entity_poly.entity_id
_entity_poly.type
_entity_poly.pdbx_seq_one_letter_code
_entity_poly.pdbx_strand_id
1 'polypeptide(L)'
;KPNVGKSTLFNLLVKKHLAGATRKPQTTRHTIDGILSEDQAEFIFIDTPGLNFNIKKDFNRFLNKNTLGAIYDSNVILHLIKYNKIDKDDMKVFENIKDLDIPKILVLNKTDLLKDKNKLMGILSEIPEELAECYNEIIPVSSKKAKNIDKLKKVIKNFLPKEKNYSKQDIISHKSFEFFIAEYIRESCIRYLTEEIPY
;
A
#
# COMPACT_ATOMS: atom_id res chain seq x y z
N LYS A 1 -3.43 3.29 6.73
CA LYS A 1 -4.85 3.57 6.96
C LYS A 1 -5.71 2.55 6.24
N PRO A 2 -6.87 2.10 6.79
CA PRO A 2 -7.78 1.18 6.10
C PRO A 2 -8.51 1.87 4.94
N ASN A 3 -8.98 1.08 3.97
CA ASN A 3 -9.84 1.50 2.85
C ASN A 3 -9.28 2.58 1.90
N VAL A 4 -7.99 2.85 1.91
CA VAL A 4 -7.34 3.73 0.90
C VAL A 4 -7.01 3.00 -0.40
N GLY A 5 -7.09 1.66 -0.41
CA GLY A 5 -6.86 0.81 -1.59
C GLY A 5 -5.47 0.17 -1.65
N LYS A 6 -4.84 -0.10 -0.49
CA LYS A 6 -3.51 -0.74 -0.42
C LYS A 6 -3.47 -2.08 -1.16
N SER A 7 -4.28 -3.05 -0.72
CA SER A 7 -4.31 -4.39 -1.33
C SER A 7 -4.73 -4.36 -2.80
N THR A 8 -5.61 -3.43 -3.20
CA THR A 8 -5.97 -3.24 -4.62
C THR A 8 -4.76 -2.76 -5.44
N LEU A 9 -4.01 -1.78 -4.92
CA LEU A 9 -2.80 -1.30 -5.57
C LEU A 9 -1.72 -2.37 -5.59
N PHE A 10 -1.52 -3.07 -4.48
CA PHE A 10 -0.57 -4.17 -4.35
C PHE A 10 -0.82 -5.25 -5.41
N ASN A 11 -2.05 -5.79 -5.50
CA ASN A 11 -2.43 -6.80 -6.48
C ASN A 11 -2.18 -6.32 -7.93
N LEU A 12 -2.41 -5.03 -8.19
CA LEU A 12 -2.18 -4.44 -9.50
C LEU A 12 -0.68 -4.32 -9.81
N LEU A 13 0.13 -3.93 -8.83
CA LEU A 13 1.58 -3.82 -8.98
C LEU A 13 2.23 -5.18 -9.21
N VAL A 14 1.85 -6.19 -8.45
CA VAL A 14 2.39 -7.57 -8.62
C VAL A 14 1.75 -8.33 -9.79
N LYS A 15 0.72 -7.75 -10.44
CA LYS A 15 -0.03 -8.39 -11.54
C LYS A 15 -0.68 -9.75 -11.16
N LYS A 16 -0.95 -9.95 -9.88
CA LYS A 16 -1.53 -11.18 -9.30
C LYS A 16 -2.49 -10.82 -8.16
N HIS A 17 -3.49 -11.65 -7.93
CA HIS A 17 -4.41 -11.48 -6.79
C HIS A 17 -3.87 -12.25 -5.57
N LEU A 18 -3.01 -11.61 -4.78
CA LEU A 18 -2.37 -12.19 -3.61
C LEU A 18 -2.97 -11.68 -2.29
N ALA A 19 -3.41 -10.43 -2.25
CA ALA A 19 -3.97 -9.82 -1.05
C ALA A 19 -5.47 -9.61 -1.17
N GLY A 20 -6.21 -9.96 -0.12
CA GLY A 20 -7.67 -9.73 -0.06
C GLY A 20 -8.01 -8.24 -0.19
N ALA A 21 -8.91 -7.92 -1.11
CA ALA A 21 -9.35 -6.55 -1.38
C ALA A 21 -10.85 -6.40 -1.15
N THR A 22 -11.27 -6.07 0.07
CA THR A 22 -12.66 -5.85 0.42
C THR A 22 -12.96 -4.40 0.79
N ARG A 23 -14.25 -4.06 0.91
CA ARG A 23 -14.66 -2.73 1.40
C ARG A 23 -14.60 -2.61 2.93
N LYS A 24 -14.44 -3.73 3.64
CA LYS A 24 -14.39 -3.74 5.10
C LYS A 24 -13.00 -3.31 5.60
N PRO A 25 -12.89 -2.57 6.71
CA PRO A 25 -11.59 -2.24 7.30
C PRO A 25 -10.89 -3.50 7.80
N GLN A 26 -9.54 -3.44 7.90
CA GLN A 26 -8.69 -4.55 8.38
C GLN A 26 -8.82 -5.86 7.59
N THR A 27 -9.01 -5.76 6.27
CA THR A 27 -9.04 -6.93 5.39
C THR A 27 -7.69 -7.66 5.42
N THR A 28 -6.58 -6.94 5.38
CA THR A 28 -5.23 -7.50 5.52
C THR A 28 -4.89 -7.63 7.00
N ARG A 29 -4.62 -8.84 7.47
CA ARG A 29 -4.21 -9.15 8.85
C ARG A 29 -2.76 -9.60 8.96
N HIS A 30 -2.25 -10.16 7.89
CA HIS A 30 -0.87 -10.63 7.77
C HIS A 30 -0.13 -9.78 6.75
N THR A 31 1.16 -9.58 6.95
CA THR A 31 2.03 -9.00 5.95
C THR A 31 2.17 -9.98 4.79
N ILE A 32 1.87 -9.52 3.58
CA ILE A 32 1.92 -10.31 2.35
C ILE A 32 2.95 -9.66 1.44
N ASP A 33 3.94 -10.43 1.01
CA ASP A 33 4.88 -10.03 -0.01
C ASP A 33 4.43 -10.52 -1.39
N GLY A 34 4.77 -9.75 -2.40
CA GLY A 34 4.55 -10.12 -3.79
C GLY A 34 5.72 -9.66 -4.65
N ILE A 35 6.24 -10.55 -5.47
CA ILE A 35 7.43 -10.34 -6.27
C ILE A 35 7.04 -10.11 -7.71
N LEU A 36 7.56 -9.05 -8.29
CA LEU A 36 7.44 -8.72 -9.72
C LEU A 36 8.83 -8.53 -10.31
N SER A 37 9.20 -9.37 -11.26
CA SER A 37 10.42 -9.21 -12.05
C SER A 37 10.07 -8.64 -13.42
N GLU A 38 10.41 -7.38 -13.67
CA GLU A 38 10.23 -6.71 -14.97
C GLU A 38 11.29 -5.62 -15.19
N ASP A 39 11.58 -5.31 -16.45
CA ASP A 39 12.48 -4.21 -16.84
C ASP A 39 13.88 -4.24 -16.19
N GLN A 40 14.44 -5.43 -16.01
CA GLN A 40 15.73 -5.65 -15.34
C GLN A 40 15.75 -5.16 -13.89
N ALA A 41 14.59 -5.18 -13.23
CA ALA A 41 14.44 -4.91 -11.82
C ALA A 41 13.57 -5.97 -11.18
N GLU A 42 13.82 -6.25 -9.91
CA GLU A 42 12.96 -7.06 -9.06
C GLU A 42 12.34 -6.16 -8.00
N PHE A 43 11.03 -6.18 -7.95
CA PHE A 43 10.25 -5.43 -6.97
C PHE A 43 9.66 -6.42 -5.97
N ILE A 44 9.98 -6.27 -4.71
CA ILE A 44 9.32 -6.98 -3.62
C ILE A 44 8.35 -6.00 -2.96
N PHE A 45 7.09 -6.09 -3.35
CA PHE A 45 6.03 -5.29 -2.73
C PHE A 45 5.55 -5.97 -1.46
N ILE A 46 5.31 -5.18 -0.42
CA ILE A 46 4.84 -5.68 0.88
C ILE A 46 3.52 -4.99 1.21
N ASP A 47 2.40 -5.75 1.15
CA ASP A 47 1.11 -5.28 1.68
C ASP A 47 1.07 -5.51 3.18
N THR A 48 0.92 -4.43 3.92
CA THR A 48 0.88 -4.46 5.38
C THR A 48 -0.53 -4.22 5.90
N PRO A 49 -0.89 -4.77 7.06
CA PRO A 49 -2.08 -4.33 7.77
C PRO A 49 -2.11 -2.82 7.89
N GLY A 50 -3.27 -2.22 7.67
CA GLY A 50 -3.42 -0.78 7.87
C GLY A 50 -3.13 -0.39 9.30
N LEU A 51 -2.23 0.57 9.53
CA LEU A 51 -1.97 1.13 10.85
C LEU A 51 -3.29 1.61 11.46
N ASN A 52 -3.62 1.10 12.64
CA ASN A 52 -4.80 1.48 13.39
C ASN A 52 -4.38 2.08 14.73
N PHE A 53 -4.58 3.38 14.87
CA PHE A 53 -4.16 4.14 16.05
C PHE A 53 -5.22 4.18 17.15
N ASN A 54 -6.42 3.65 16.91
CA ASN A 54 -7.47 3.53 17.93
C ASN A 54 -7.29 2.23 18.73
N ILE A 55 -6.20 2.15 19.50
CA ILE A 55 -5.74 0.89 20.06
C ILE A 55 -6.15 0.76 21.52
N LYS A 56 -7.10 -0.15 21.78
CA LYS A 56 -7.30 -0.75 23.12
C LYS A 56 -7.10 -2.27 23.13
N LYS A 57 -6.69 -2.90 22.02
CA LYS A 57 -6.55 -4.36 21.92
C LYS A 57 -5.11 -4.74 21.58
N ASP A 58 -4.55 -5.74 22.26
CA ASP A 58 -3.20 -6.28 22.04
C ASP A 58 -2.96 -6.74 20.60
N PHE A 59 -4.01 -7.23 19.94
CA PHE A 59 -3.97 -7.58 18.52
C PHE A 59 -3.54 -6.42 17.60
N ASN A 60 -4.03 -5.22 17.84
CA ASN A 60 -3.65 -4.05 17.04
C ASN A 60 -2.19 -3.63 17.28
N ARG A 61 -1.67 -3.80 18.51
CA ARG A 61 -0.24 -3.57 18.81
C ARG A 61 0.65 -4.52 18.02
N PHE A 62 0.27 -5.80 17.95
CA PHE A 62 0.99 -6.79 17.14
C PHE A 62 0.99 -6.44 15.66
N LEU A 63 -0.17 -6.06 15.08
CA LEU A 63 -0.26 -5.64 13.68
C LEU A 63 0.60 -4.39 13.40
N ASN A 64 0.59 -3.41 14.28
CA ASN A 64 1.40 -2.21 14.13
C ASN A 64 2.90 -2.52 14.20
N LYS A 65 3.33 -3.41 15.12
CA LYS A 65 4.73 -3.83 15.22
C LYS A 65 5.22 -4.50 13.94
N ASN A 66 4.42 -5.39 13.35
CA ASN A 66 4.77 -6.06 12.10
C ASN A 66 4.82 -5.08 10.92
N THR A 67 3.90 -4.11 10.89
CA THR A 67 3.90 -3.05 9.87
C THR A 67 5.14 -2.16 9.99
N LEU A 68 5.51 -1.73 11.20
CA LEU A 68 6.70 -0.91 11.42
C LEU A 68 7.98 -1.68 11.07
N GLY A 69 8.09 -2.97 11.43
CA GLY A 69 9.23 -3.81 11.02
C GLY A 69 9.40 -3.82 9.49
N ALA A 70 8.32 -4.09 8.75
CA ALA A 70 8.37 -4.09 7.29
C ALA A 70 8.73 -2.70 6.69
N ILE A 71 8.39 -1.60 7.37
CA ILE A 71 8.77 -0.25 6.95
C ILE A 71 10.28 -0.06 7.10
N TYR A 72 10.87 -0.43 8.25
CA TYR A 72 12.30 -0.27 8.49
C TYR A 72 13.17 -1.09 7.54
N ASP A 73 12.67 -2.23 7.07
CA ASP A 73 13.38 -3.13 6.15
C ASP A 73 13.17 -2.74 4.67
N SER A 74 12.41 -1.67 4.37
CA SER A 74 12.08 -1.31 3.00
C SER A 74 13.06 -0.31 2.39
N ASN A 75 13.26 -0.39 1.07
CA ASN A 75 14.04 0.58 0.30
C ASN A 75 13.21 1.81 -0.09
N VAL A 76 11.89 1.70 -0.12
CA VAL A 76 10.95 2.78 -0.50
C VAL A 76 9.65 2.62 0.26
N ILE A 77 9.13 3.70 0.79
CA ILE A 77 7.83 3.72 1.47
C ILE A 77 6.78 4.31 0.52
N LEU A 78 5.68 3.58 0.31
CA LEU A 78 4.50 4.07 -0.38
C LEU A 78 3.44 4.45 0.65
N HIS A 79 3.25 5.75 0.90
CA HIS A 79 2.17 6.23 1.76
C HIS A 79 0.91 6.47 0.91
N LEU A 80 -0.08 5.62 1.06
CA LEU A 80 -1.33 5.73 0.32
C LEU A 80 -2.37 6.53 1.10
N ILE A 81 -2.90 7.57 0.46
CA ILE A 81 -4.02 8.34 0.95
C ILE A 81 -5.12 8.42 -0.12
N LYS A 82 -6.32 8.81 0.29
CA LYS A 82 -7.39 9.11 -0.66
C LYS A 82 -7.18 10.51 -1.24
N TYR A 83 -7.36 10.67 -2.54
CA TYR A 83 -7.04 11.89 -3.29
C TYR A 83 -7.64 13.18 -2.72
N ASN A 84 -8.77 13.13 -2.03
CA ASN A 84 -9.59 14.32 -1.71
C ASN A 84 -9.49 14.80 -0.27
N LYS A 85 -8.73 14.14 0.59
CA LYS A 85 -8.60 14.55 1.99
C LYS A 85 -7.44 13.86 2.69
N ILE A 86 -6.61 14.66 3.32
CA ILE A 86 -5.65 14.22 4.33
C ILE A 86 -6.36 14.34 5.67
N ASP A 87 -6.54 13.25 6.38
CA ASP A 87 -7.20 13.24 7.69
C ASP A 87 -6.21 12.95 8.84
N LYS A 88 -6.75 12.96 10.07
CA LYS A 88 -5.95 12.73 11.28
C LYS A 88 -5.20 11.39 11.29
N ASP A 89 -5.75 10.36 10.66
CA ASP A 89 -5.06 9.05 10.59
C ASP A 89 -3.94 9.07 9.56
N ASP A 90 -4.11 9.80 8.44
CA ASP A 90 -3.05 10.01 7.46
C ASP A 90 -1.89 10.80 8.09
N MET A 91 -2.20 11.84 8.90
CA MET A 91 -1.19 12.60 9.64
C MET A 91 -0.45 11.73 10.66
N LYS A 92 -1.13 10.83 11.37
CA LYS A 92 -0.45 9.90 12.30
C LYS A 92 0.49 8.94 11.56
N VAL A 93 0.12 8.46 10.35
CA VAL A 93 1.05 7.67 9.52
C VAL A 93 2.26 8.51 9.15
N PHE A 94 2.04 9.75 8.70
CA PHE A 94 3.09 10.70 8.37
C PHE A 94 4.08 10.89 9.53
N GLU A 95 3.59 11.19 10.73
CA GLU A 95 4.42 11.36 11.93
C GLU A 95 5.30 10.14 12.25
N ASN A 96 4.86 8.93 11.90
CA ASN A 96 5.64 7.71 12.13
C ASN A 96 6.72 7.46 11.05
N ILE A 97 6.63 8.11 9.90
CA ILE A 97 7.55 7.87 8.79
C ILE A 97 8.41 9.08 8.41
N LYS A 98 8.04 10.29 8.84
CA LYS A 98 8.70 11.52 8.40
C LYS A 98 10.22 11.53 8.67
N ASP A 99 10.64 11.07 9.84
CA ASP A 99 12.04 11.10 10.28
C ASP A 99 12.87 9.89 9.81
N LEU A 100 12.26 8.97 9.04
CA LEU A 100 13.01 7.83 8.51
C LEU A 100 13.85 8.25 7.30
N ASP A 101 15.10 7.81 7.27
CA ASP A 101 16.00 8.01 6.12
C ASP A 101 15.72 6.97 5.02
N ILE A 102 14.49 6.93 4.57
CA ILE A 102 13.99 6.02 3.52
C ILE A 102 13.19 6.87 2.53
N PRO A 103 13.43 6.76 1.22
CA PRO A 103 12.64 7.45 0.20
C PRO A 103 11.14 7.21 0.36
N LYS A 104 10.36 8.27 0.29
CA LYS A 104 8.91 8.25 0.52
C LYS A 104 8.16 8.77 -0.69
N ILE A 105 7.16 8.03 -1.13
CA ILE A 105 6.27 8.42 -2.22
C ILE A 105 4.85 8.56 -1.67
N LEU A 106 4.27 9.75 -1.79
CA LEU A 106 2.86 9.98 -1.48
C LEU A 106 2.00 9.56 -2.67
N VAL A 107 1.14 8.57 -2.46
CA VAL A 107 0.27 8.03 -3.50
C VAL A 107 -1.17 8.49 -3.26
N LEU A 108 -1.64 9.44 -4.08
CA LEU A 108 -3.02 9.93 -4.05
C LEU A 108 -3.92 8.95 -4.84
N ASN A 109 -4.52 8.01 -4.14
CA ASN A 109 -5.32 6.97 -4.78
C ASN A 109 -6.80 7.37 -4.97
N LYS A 110 -7.51 6.57 -5.77
CA LYS A 110 -8.93 6.73 -6.10
C LYS A 110 -9.24 7.98 -6.92
N THR A 111 -8.30 8.42 -7.74
CA THR A 111 -8.50 9.58 -8.64
C THR A 111 -9.60 9.36 -9.71
N ASP A 112 -10.05 8.11 -9.90
CA ASP A 112 -11.22 7.77 -10.73
C ASP A 112 -12.53 8.35 -10.19
N LEU A 113 -12.58 8.76 -8.92
CA LEU A 113 -13.74 9.40 -8.30
C LEU A 113 -13.76 10.92 -8.53
N LEU A 114 -12.69 11.50 -9.07
CA LEU A 114 -12.67 12.90 -9.50
C LEU A 114 -13.59 13.09 -10.72
N LYS A 115 -14.62 13.89 -10.57
CA LYS A 115 -15.51 14.25 -11.68
C LYS A 115 -14.84 15.16 -12.71
N ASP A 116 -13.95 16.03 -12.24
CA ASP A 116 -13.19 16.98 -13.05
C ASP A 116 -11.69 16.82 -12.80
N LYS A 117 -10.93 16.54 -13.86
CA LYS A 117 -9.48 16.35 -13.80
C LYS A 117 -8.74 17.65 -13.44
N ASN A 118 -9.29 18.82 -13.76
CA ASN A 118 -8.67 20.10 -13.46
C ASN A 118 -8.59 20.35 -11.93
N LYS A 119 -9.50 19.73 -11.17
CA LYS A 119 -9.47 19.80 -9.70
C LYS A 119 -8.26 19.09 -9.08
N LEU A 120 -7.56 18.23 -9.84
CA LEU A 120 -6.39 17.55 -9.32
C LEU A 120 -5.26 18.54 -8.96
N MET A 121 -5.07 19.57 -9.78
CA MET A 121 -4.05 20.59 -9.50
C MET A 121 -4.38 21.36 -8.21
N GLY A 122 -5.64 21.72 -8.00
CA GLY A 122 -6.08 22.35 -6.74
C GLY A 122 -5.85 21.46 -5.52
N ILE A 123 -6.12 20.15 -5.65
CA ILE A 123 -5.88 19.20 -4.56
C ILE A 123 -4.37 19.07 -4.24
N LEU A 124 -3.52 19.10 -5.25
CA LEU A 124 -2.07 19.06 -5.06
C LEU A 124 -1.55 20.31 -4.37
N SER A 125 -2.11 21.48 -4.69
CA SER A 125 -1.75 22.77 -4.02
C SER A 125 -2.31 22.91 -2.60
N GLU A 126 -3.30 22.10 -2.22
CA GLU A 126 -3.85 22.05 -0.86
C GLU A 126 -3.05 21.14 0.08
N ILE A 127 -2.04 20.38 -0.43
CA ILE A 127 -1.17 19.57 0.40
C ILE A 127 -0.30 20.50 1.26
N PRO A 128 -0.29 20.33 2.60
CA PRO A 128 0.56 21.14 3.47
C PRO A 128 2.04 21.04 3.04
N GLU A 129 2.74 22.18 3.04
CA GLU A 129 4.13 22.28 2.60
C GLU A 129 5.05 21.31 3.36
N GLU A 130 4.92 21.23 4.70
CA GLU A 130 5.64 20.28 5.55
C GLU A 130 5.47 18.82 5.07
N LEU A 131 4.26 18.47 4.61
CA LEU A 131 4.01 17.15 4.03
C LEU A 131 4.69 17.02 2.66
N ALA A 132 4.54 18.02 1.80
CA ALA A 132 5.07 17.99 0.44
C ALA A 132 6.59 17.83 0.44
N GLU A 133 7.30 18.54 1.32
CA GLU A 133 8.76 18.50 1.44
C GLU A 133 9.29 17.15 1.95
N CYS A 134 8.51 16.43 2.75
CA CYS A 134 8.91 15.14 3.30
C CYS A 134 8.88 14.01 2.27
N TYR A 135 8.11 14.16 1.18
CA TYR A 135 7.99 13.14 0.14
C TYR A 135 8.87 13.44 -1.07
N ASN A 136 9.63 12.45 -1.51
CA ASN A 136 10.45 12.54 -2.71
C ASN A 136 9.60 12.69 -3.98
N GLU A 137 8.39 12.14 -3.98
CA GLU A 137 7.44 12.23 -5.10
C GLU A 137 5.99 12.16 -4.62
N ILE A 138 5.09 12.84 -5.34
CA ILE A 138 3.65 12.79 -5.13
C ILE A 138 2.98 12.31 -6.42
N ILE A 139 2.34 11.14 -6.38
CA ILE A 139 1.81 10.50 -7.57
C ILE A 139 0.31 10.21 -7.43
N PRO A 140 -0.53 10.88 -8.24
CA PRO A 140 -1.94 10.56 -8.32
C PRO A 140 -2.16 9.28 -9.14
N VAL A 141 -2.92 8.34 -8.56
CA VAL A 141 -3.23 7.05 -9.20
C VAL A 141 -4.71 6.70 -9.09
N SER A 142 -5.16 5.80 -9.94
CA SER A 142 -6.39 5.05 -9.71
C SER A 142 -6.09 3.56 -9.76
N SER A 143 -6.04 2.93 -8.61
CA SER A 143 -5.88 1.47 -8.54
C SER A 143 -7.05 0.75 -9.22
N LYS A 144 -8.28 1.29 -9.14
CA LYS A 144 -9.46 0.69 -9.76
C LYS A 144 -9.43 0.71 -11.29
N LYS A 145 -8.88 1.78 -11.88
CA LYS A 145 -8.82 1.99 -13.34
C LYS A 145 -7.42 1.78 -13.91
N ALA A 146 -6.48 1.27 -13.13
CA ALA A 146 -5.08 1.07 -13.48
C ALA A 146 -4.40 2.32 -14.10
N LYS A 147 -4.78 3.54 -13.63
CA LYS A 147 -4.20 4.80 -14.14
C LYS A 147 -2.95 5.15 -13.37
N ASN A 148 -1.91 5.61 -14.09
CA ASN A 148 -0.60 6.04 -13.59
C ASN A 148 0.19 4.95 -12.85
N ILE A 149 -0.14 3.68 -13.02
CA ILE A 149 0.55 2.56 -12.35
C ILE A 149 1.95 2.39 -12.91
N ASP A 150 2.14 2.48 -14.24
CA ASP A 150 3.46 2.37 -14.86
C ASP A 150 4.35 3.56 -14.51
N LYS A 151 3.76 4.78 -14.37
CA LYS A 151 4.50 5.94 -13.84
C LYS A 151 4.97 5.67 -12.41
N LEU A 152 4.09 5.15 -11.54
CA LEU A 152 4.43 4.81 -10.16
C LEU A 152 5.57 3.78 -10.10
N LYS A 153 5.50 2.70 -10.90
CA LYS A 153 6.58 1.70 -10.98
C LYS A 153 7.92 2.30 -11.43
N LYS A 154 7.91 3.15 -12.46
CA LYS A 154 9.13 3.84 -12.93
C LYS A 154 9.75 4.69 -11.83
N VAL A 155 8.95 5.43 -11.08
CA VAL A 155 9.44 6.25 -9.97
C VAL A 155 9.99 5.37 -8.85
N ILE A 156 9.30 4.30 -8.44
CA ILE A 156 9.81 3.34 -7.45
C ILE A 156 11.16 2.79 -7.87
N LYS A 157 11.31 2.39 -9.15
CA LYS A 157 12.56 1.83 -9.69
C LYS A 157 13.76 2.76 -9.50
N ASN A 158 13.57 4.08 -9.57
CA ASN A 158 14.65 5.05 -9.41
C ASN A 158 15.25 5.05 -7.98
N PHE A 159 14.48 4.60 -6.99
CA PHE A 159 14.90 4.53 -5.59
C PHE A 159 15.38 3.14 -5.16
N LEU A 160 15.27 2.13 -6.03
CA LEU A 160 15.77 0.80 -5.72
C LEU A 160 17.30 0.74 -5.81
N PRO A 161 17.97 -0.06 -4.99
CA PRO A 161 19.41 -0.25 -5.08
C PRO A 161 19.79 -0.88 -6.43
N LYS A 162 20.93 -0.46 -6.98
CA LYS A 162 21.47 -1.00 -8.23
C LYS A 162 22.30 -2.25 -7.92
N GLU A 163 21.68 -3.35 -7.65
CA GLU A 163 22.34 -4.62 -7.45
C GLU A 163 22.48 -5.39 -8.78
N LYS A 164 23.64 -6.07 -8.95
CA LYS A 164 23.94 -6.77 -10.20
C LYS A 164 23.41 -8.21 -10.26
N ASN A 165 23.00 -8.78 -9.14
CA ASN A 165 22.63 -10.17 -9.04
C ASN A 165 21.14 -10.33 -8.74
N TYR A 166 20.32 -10.35 -9.80
CA TYR A 166 18.95 -10.84 -9.67
C TYR A 166 18.98 -12.36 -9.82
N SER A 167 18.53 -13.07 -8.82
CA SER A 167 18.09 -14.44 -9.10
C SER A 167 16.72 -14.32 -9.78
N LYS A 168 16.66 -14.56 -11.09
CA LYS A 168 15.40 -14.76 -11.82
C LYS A 168 14.75 -16.05 -11.30
N GLN A 169 14.22 -16.01 -10.10
CA GLN A 169 13.37 -17.06 -9.61
C GLN A 169 11.93 -16.70 -10.01
N ASP A 170 11.22 -17.62 -10.61
CA ASP A 170 9.79 -17.49 -10.90
C ASP A 170 8.94 -17.57 -9.61
N ILE A 171 9.45 -16.98 -8.54
CA ILE A 171 8.78 -16.93 -7.23
C ILE A 171 7.85 -15.70 -7.24
N ILE A 172 6.60 -15.94 -6.90
CA ILE A 172 5.56 -14.89 -6.83
C ILE A 172 5.52 -14.25 -5.44
N SER A 173 5.87 -15.01 -4.41
CA SER A 173 5.86 -14.62 -3.00
C SER A 173 6.66 -15.64 -2.19
N HIS A 174 7.15 -15.24 -1.02
CA HIS A 174 7.76 -16.15 -0.03
C HIS A 174 6.72 -16.87 0.85
N LYS A 175 5.44 -16.53 0.71
CA LYS A 175 4.35 -17.23 1.42
C LYS A 175 4.00 -18.53 0.73
N SER A 176 3.57 -19.53 1.53
CA SER A 176 3.16 -20.83 1.00
C SER A 176 1.83 -20.77 0.25
N PHE A 177 1.57 -21.77 -0.56
CA PHE A 177 0.31 -21.90 -1.30
C PHE A 177 -0.89 -22.04 -0.36
N GLU A 178 -0.73 -22.78 0.75
CA GLU A 178 -1.76 -22.95 1.78
C GLU A 178 -2.13 -21.62 2.44
N PHE A 179 -1.15 -20.75 2.64
CA PHE A 179 -1.40 -19.39 3.14
C PHE A 179 -2.34 -18.63 2.20
N PHE A 180 -2.11 -18.67 0.89
CA PHE A 180 -2.97 -17.96 -0.07
C PHE A 180 -4.36 -18.57 -0.16
N ILE A 181 -4.50 -19.90 -0.04
CA ILE A 181 -5.82 -20.55 0.04
C ILE A 181 -6.59 -20.04 1.26
N ALA A 182 -5.94 -20.02 2.43
CA ALA A 182 -6.57 -19.54 3.67
C ALA A 182 -6.99 -18.06 3.55
N GLU A 183 -6.14 -17.19 2.98
CA GLU A 183 -6.46 -15.78 2.74
C GLU A 183 -7.62 -15.60 1.75
N TYR A 184 -7.67 -16.42 0.69
CA TYR A 184 -8.75 -16.38 -0.29
C TYR A 184 -10.10 -16.83 0.31
N ILE A 185 -10.10 -17.89 1.12
CA ILE A 185 -11.28 -18.34 1.87
C ILE A 185 -11.72 -17.23 2.82
N ARG A 186 -10.80 -16.63 3.57
CA ARG A 186 -11.07 -15.55 4.49
C ARG A 186 -11.67 -14.32 3.78
N GLU A 187 -11.12 -13.92 2.62
CA GLU A 187 -11.67 -12.83 1.81
C GLU A 187 -13.11 -13.14 1.38
N SER A 188 -13.35 -14.37 0.92
CA SER A 188 -14.67 -14.83 0.48
C SER A 188 -15.67 -14.81 1.64
N CYS A 189 -15.28 -15.31 2.81
CA CYS A 189 -16.13 -15.24 4.02
C CYS A 189 -16.46 -13.78 4.37
N ILE A 190 -15.48 -12.87 4.39
CA ILE A 190 -15.71 -11.45 4.66
C ILE A 190 -16.65 -10.82 3.62
N ARG A 191 -16.58 -11.25 2.36
CA ARG A 191 -17.38 -10.70 1.26
C ARG A 191 -18.83 -11.16 1.32
N TYR A 192 -19.07 -12.45 1.63
CA TYR A 192 -20.38 -13.07 1.51
C TYR A 192 -21.12 -13.22 2.84
N LEU A 193 -20.39 -13.37 3.97
CA LEU A 193 -20.98 -13.54 5.30
C LEU A 193 -20.96 -12.19 6.04
N THR A 194 -21.80 -11.25 5.60
CA THR A 194 -21.68 -9.83 5.98
C THR A 194 -21.96 -9.53 7.44
N GLU A 195 -22.82 -10.27 8.13
CA GLU A 195 -23.30 -9.98 9.51
C GLU A 195 -23.05 -11.11 10.50
N GLU A 196 -22.79 -12.33 10.03
CA GLU A 196 -22.73 -13.52 10.88
C GLU A 196 -21.33 -13.83 11.45
N ILE A 197 -20.27 -13.19 10.93
CA ILE A 197 -18.92 -13.36 11.46
C ILE A 197 -18.47 -12.04 12.12
N PRO A 198 -18.32 -12.02 13.46
CA PRO A 198 -17.75 -10.88 14.15
C PRO A 198 -16.27 -10.71 13.78
N TYR A 199 -15.83 -9.46 13.71
CA TYR A 199 -14.45 -9.06 13.42
C TYR A 199 -13.46 -9.47 14.50
#